data_9f06a24505deadf0475c72da9bec9e82
#
_entry.id   9f06a24505deadf0475c72da9bec9e82
#
_cell.length_a   1.000
_cell.length_b   1.000
_cell.length_c   1.000
_cell.angle_alpha   90.00
_cell.angle_beta   90.00
_cell.angle_gamma   90.00
#
_symmetry.space_group_name_H-M   'P 1'
#
loop_
_entity.id
_entity.type
_entity.pdbx_description
1 polymer ?
#
loop_
_entity_poly.entity_id
_entity_poly.type
_entity_poly.pdbx_seq_one_letter_code
_entity_poly.pdbx_strand_id
1 'polypeptide(L)'
;MHLATFAHAQQNRPELNYNVSASGSHYPFYTGNPEKPGILPEIITALMAQANITANHVELPTKRITKYLENGFIDFDVISLKWLAQSERDNPYYIFSEPLIPATEMIVALPDNVAQYQTKQSLYSKEVGTVLGYYYHDDAKFNRVDFPSEKELMIALSKARIDVAIMGIHTAAYWSKQLNINAEFGAQHSHGYLRVRLLAKHKALLPKINQALAHLHSSGYIKRIEDKYINPIPAQNLRD
;
A
#
# COMPACT_ATOMS: atom_id res chain seq x y z
N MET A 1 11.59 -49.19 -33.84
CA MET A 1 10.50 -48.37 -33.27
C MET A 1 11.08 -47.64 -32.06
N HIS A 2 11.55 -46.38 -32.23
CA HIS A 2 12.16 -45.59 -31.17
C HIS A 2 11.07 -44.69 -30.57
N LEU A 3 10.68 -45.03 -29.34
CA LEU A 3 9.83 -44.16 -28.52
C LEU A 3 10.70 -43.02 -27.97
N ALA A 4 10.51 -41.83 -28.55
CA ALA A 4 11.10 -40.60 -28.02
C ALA A 4 10.31 -40.20 -26.76
N THR A 5 10.92 -40.37 -25.59
CA THR A 5 10.43 -39.88 -24.30
C THR A 5 10.62 -38.38 -24.26
N PHE A 6 9.57 -37.60 -24.48
CA PHE A 6 9.57 -36.19 -24.19
C PHE A 6 9.57 -35.97 -22.67
N ALA A 7 10.77 -35.88 -22.10
CA ALA A 7 10.91 -35.31 -20.75
C ALA A 7 10.45 -33.87 -20.77
N HIS A 8 9.23 -33.60 -20.27
CA HIS A 8 8.84 -32.24 -19.93
C HIS A 8 9.75 -31.78 -18.79
N ALA A 9 10.73 -30.98 -19.11
CA ALA A 9 11.50 -30.25 -18.11
C ALA A 9 10.45 -29.37 -17.36
N GLN A 10 10.12 -29.77 -16.16
CA GLN A 10 9.34 -28.97 -15.21
C GLN A 10 10.16 -27.71 -14.96
N GLN A 11 9.85 -26.64 -15.66
CA GLN A 11 10.53 -25.37 -15.52
C GLN A 11 10.30 -24.92 -14.08
N ASN A 12 11.33 -25.04 -13.24
CA ASN A 12 11.29 -24.63 -11.83
C ASN A 12 10.93 -23.12 -11.82
N ARG A 13 9.68 -22.81 -11.46
CA ARG A 13 9.22 -21.43 -11.32
C ARG A 13 9.94 -20.80 -10.13
N PRO A 14 10.50 -19.60 -10.28
CA PRO A 14 11.00 -18.89 -9.10
C PRO A 14 9.91 -18.79 -8.04
N GLU A 15 10.26 -19.02 -6.79
CA GLU A 15 9.37 -18.92 -5.63
C GLU A 15 9.80 -17.75 -4.76
N LEU A 16 8.86 -16.85 -4.45
CA LEU A 16 9.09 -15.63 -3.68
C LEU A 16 8.08 -15.51 -2.55
N ASN A 17 8.53 -15.10 -1.39
CA ASN A 17 7.68 -14.73 -0.26
C ASN A 17 7.42 -13.22 -0.26
N TYR A 18 6.19 -12.81 0.07
CA TYR A 18 5.84 -11.40 0.06
C TYR A 18 4.86 -11.01 1.16
N ASN A 19 4.79 -9.70 1.46
CA ASN A 19 3.80 -9.14 2.36
C ASN A 19 3.10 -7.93 1.72
N VAL A 20 1.78 -7.86 1.89
CA VAL A 20 0.93 -6.71 1.52
C VAL A 20 -0.16 -6.43 2.56
N SER A 21 -0.07 -7.06 3.75
CA SER A 21 -1.09 -6.96 4.79
C SER A 21 -1.10 -5.62 5.53
N ALA A 22 -0.02 -4.83 5.41
CA ALA A 22 0.10 -3.53 6.09
C ALA A 22 -0.33 -3.64 7.58
N SER A 23 -1.25 -2.80 8.06
CA SER A 23 -1.78 -2.86 9.43
C SER A 23 -2.81 -3.98 9.64
N GLY A 24 -3.15 -4.74 8.61
CA GLY A 24 -4.26 -5.71 8.61
C GLY A 24 -5.64 -5.09 8.42
N SER A 25 -5.76 -3.78 8.40
CA SER A 25 -7.02 -3.04 8.18
C SER A 25 -6.92 -1.95 7.10
N HIS A 26 -5.98 -2.10 6.19
CA HIS A 26 -5.70 -1.16 5.09
C HIS A 26 -6.69 -1.33 3.94
N TYR A 27 -7.99 -1.30 4.25
CA TYR A 27 -9.05 -1.39 3.25
C TYR A 27 -9.01 -0.16 2.30
N PRO A 28 -9.22 -0.33 0.98
CA PRO A 28 -9.55 -1.56 0.24
C PRO A 28 -8.34 -2.35 -0.25
N PHE A 29 -7.14 -1.94 0.10
CA PHE A 29 -5.91 -2.54 -0.42
C PHE A 29 -5.64 -3.94 0.15
N TYR A 30 -5.91 -4.14 1.43
CA TYR A 30 -5.88 -5.43 2.11
C TYR A 30 -7.04 -5.50 3.12
N THR A 31 -7.74 -6.62 3.17
CA THR A 31 -8.94 -6.74 4.01
C THR A 31 -8.83 -7.81 5.09
N GLY A 32 -7.87 -8.73 4.97
CA GLY A 32 -7.78 -9.91 5.83
C GLY A 32 -8.86 -10.97 5.58
N ASN A 33 -9.76 -10.76 4.61
CA ASN A 33 -10.82 -11.72 4.25
C ASN A 33 -10.40 -12.53 3.01
N PRO A 34 -10.26 -13.87 3.12
CA PRO A 34 -9.86 -14.70 1.98
C PRO A 34 -10.80 -14.64 0.77
N GLU A 35 -12.10 -14.44 0.99
CA GLU A 35 -13.10 -14.36 -0.10
C GLU A 35 -13.07 -13.01 -0.83
N LYS A 36 -12.59 -11.96 -0.16
CA LYS A 36 -12.42 -10.60 -0.69
C LYS A 36 -11.09 -10.02 -0.21
N PRO A 37 -9.95 -10.54 -0.66
CA PRO A 37 -8.67 -10.29 -0.01
C PRO A 37 -8.18 -8.83 -0.13
N GLY A 38 -8.73 -8.08 -1.06
CA GLY A 38 -8.35 -6.70 -1.33
C GLY A 38 -7.62 -6.51 -2.66
N ILE A 39 -7.41 -5.27 -3.02
CA ILE A 39 -6.81 -4.87 -4.31
C ILE A 39 -5.41 -5.49 -4.47
N LEU A 40 -4.55 -5.36 -3.47
CA LEU A 40 -3.15 -5.79 -3.57
C LEU A 40 -3.00 -7.31 -3.69
N PRO A 41 -3.63 -8.15 -2.85
CA PRO A 41 -3.53 -9.60 -3.03
C PRO A 41 -4.04 -10.07 -4.40
N GLU A 42 -5.14 -9.52 -4.92
CA GLU A 42 -5.66 -9.90 -6.24
C GLU A 42 -4.71 -9.51 -7.37
N ILE A 43 -4.22 -8.26 -7.37
CA ILE A 43 -3.27 -7.80 -8.40
C ILE A 43 -1.95 -8.57 -8.31
N ILE A 44 -1.38 -8.75 -7.13
CA ILE A 44 -0.09 -9.45 -6.96
C ILE A 44 -0.20 -10.92 -7.38
N THR A 45 -1.29 -11.60 -7.04
CA THR A 45 -1.53 -12.98 -7.49
C THR A 45 -1.55 -13.07 -9.02
N ALA A 46 -2.29 -12.20 -9.69
CA ALA A 46 -2.36 -12.16 -11.15
C ALA A 46 -1.02 -11.76 -11.78
N LEU A 47 -0.34 -10.77 -11.21
CA LEU A 47 0.96 -10.27 -11.68
C LEU A 47 2.03 -11.38 -11.66
N MET A 48 2.16 -12.07 -10.53
CA MET A 48 3.16 -13.11 -10.36
C MET A 48 2.84 -14.35 -11.21
N ALA A 49 1.56 -14.73 -11.33
CA ALA A 49 1.14 -15.79 -12.24
C ALA A 49 1.48 -15.45 -13.71
N GLN A 50 1.20 -14.22 -14.14
CA GLN A 50 1.52 -13.75 -15.50
C GLN A 50 3.04 -13.68 -15.75
N ALA A 51 3.83 -13.37 -14.73
CA ALA A 51 5.30 -13.37 -14.79
C ALA A 51 5.93 -14.78 -14.69
N ASN A 52 5.11 -15.84 -14.52
CA ASN A 52 5.54 -17.22 -14.27
C ASN A 52 6.39 -17.35 -12.99
N ILE A 53 5.97 -16.67 -11.91
CA ILE A 53 6.58 -16.68 -10.58
C ILE A 53 5.55 -17.23 -9.59
N THR A 54 5.95 -18.14 -8.72
CA THR A 54 5.17 -18.56 -7.55
C THR A 54 5.38 -17.54 -6.43
N ALA A 55 4.31 -16.99 -5.86
CA ALA A 55 4.41 -16.03 -4.79
C ALA A 55 3.55 -16.45 -3.58
N ASN A 56 4.17 -16.50 -2.40
CA ASN A 56 3.54 -16.91 -1.16
C ASN A 56 3.33 -15.69 -0.26
N HIS A 57 2.08 -15.39 0.07
CA HIS A 57 1.78 -14.31 1.00
C HIS A 57 2.13 -14.72 2.44
N VAL A 58 2.87 -13.86 3.14
CA VAL A 58 3.25 -14.04 4.54
C VAL A 58 2.68 -12.87 5.35
N GLU A 59 1.79 -13.15 6.28
CA GLU A 59 1.28 -12.13 7.19
C GLU A 59 2.32 -11.76 8.23
N LEU A 60 2.62 -10.48 8.34
CA LEU A 60 3.63 -9.94 9.26
C LEU A 60 3.10 -8.69 9.95
N PRO A 61 3.44 -8.47 11.23
CA PRO A 61 3.22 -7.20 11.87
C PRO A 61 3.99 -6.08 11.15
N THR A 62 3.34 -4.96 10.87
CA THR A 62 3.88 -3.83 10.08
C THR A 62 5.30 -3.43 10.47
N LYS A 63 5.57 -3.29 11.77
CA LYS A 63 6.91 -2.97 12.31
C LYS A 63 8.02 -3.94 11.90
N ARG A 64 7.68 -5.16 11.50
CA ARG A 64 8.66 -6.20 11.19
C ARG A 64 8.93 -6.33 9.69
N ILE A 65 8.09 -5.75 8.83
CA ILE A 65 8.17 -5.93 7.38
C ILE A 65 9.56 -5.57 6.86
N THR A 66 10.06 -4.37 7.18
CA THR A 66 11.40 -3.92 6.75
C THR A 66 12.49 -4.89 7.19
N LYS A 67 12.48 -5.30 8.46
CA LYS A 67 13.47 -6.26 8.98
C LYS A 67 13.41 -7.62 8.30
N TYR A 68 12.19 -8.10 7.99
CA TYR A 68 12.00 -9.37 7.30
C TYR A 68 12.37 -9.30 5.81
N LEU A 69 12.22 -8.13 5.20
CA LEU A 69 12.72 -7.85 3.87
C LEU A 69 14.26 -7.80 3.86
N GLU A 70 14.88 -7.05 4.79
CA GLU A 70 16.35 -6.94 4.91
C GLU A 70 17.05 -8.28 5.12
N ASN A 71 16.48 -9.16 5.93
CA ASN A 71 17.05 -10.49 6.18
C ASN A 71 16.64 -11.56 5.16
N GLY A 72 15.83 -11.19 4.15
CA GLY A 72 15.43 -12.07 3.06
C GLY A 72 14.37 -13.11 3.43
N PHE A 73 13.66 -12.96 4.55
CA PHE A 73 12.53 -13.82 4.91
C PHE A 73 11.32 -13.58 3.99
N ILE A 74 11.10 -12.32 3.58
CA ILE A 74 10.28 -11.97 2.42
C ILE A 74 11.18 -11.40 1.33
N ASP A 75 10.80 -11.61 0.09
CA ASP A 75 11.57 -11.23 -1.08
C ASP A 75 11.08 -9.91 -1.68
N PHE A 76 9.82 -9.56 -1.43
CA PHE A 76 9.23 -8.29 -1.85
C PHE A 76 8.05 -7.85 -1.00
N ASP A 77 7.75 -6.57 -1.07
CA ASP A 77 6.52 -5.94 -0.61
C ASP A 77 6.02 -4.91 -1.64
N VAL A 78 5.00 -4.14 -1.28
CA VAL A 78 4.43 -3.09 -2.13
C VAL A 78 4.46 -1.77 -1.38
N ILE A 79 5.10 -0.75 -1.98
CA ILE A 79 5.31 0.54 -1.34
C ILE A 79 5.25 1.69 -2.35
N SER A 80 4.97 2.90 -1.89
CA SER A 80 5.12 4.13 -2.69
C SER A 80 6.48 4.78 -2.42
N LEU A 81 7.18 5.16 -3.50
CA LEU A 81 8.42 5.93 -3.37
C LEU A 81 8.22 7.29 -2.71
N LYS A 82 6.98 7.81 -2.72
CA LYS A 82 6.64 9.09 -2.09
C LYS A 82 6.58 9.02 -0.57
N TRP A 83 6.50 7.82 0.00
CA TRP A 83 6.55 7.62 1.46
C TRP A 83 7.98 7.53 1.99
N LEU A 84 8.92 7.11 1.13
CA LEU A 84 10.31 6.85 1.52
C LEU A 84 11.15 8.13 1.56
N ALA A 85 12.05 8.24 2.52
CA ALA A 85 13.16 9.19 2.49
C ALA A 85 14.11 8.90 1.32
N GLN A 86 14.93 9.87 0.92
CA GLN A 86 15.85 9.71 -0.21
C GLN A 86 16.82 8.53 0.00
N SER A 87 17.39 8.40 1.20
CA SER A 87 18.27 7.29 1.56
C SER A 87 17.64 5.90 1.37
N GLU A 88 16.36 5.78 1.67
CA GLU A 88 15.61 4.53 1.47
C GLU A 88 15.34 4.25 -0.01
N ARG A 89 15.09 5.30 -0.80
CA ARG A 89 14.87 5.17 -2.25
C ARG A 89 16.15 4.76 -2.99
N ASP A 90 17.30 5.24 -2.51
CA ASP A 90 18.60 4.99 -3.10
C ASP A 90 19.30 3.75 -2.51
N ASN A 91 18.64 3.03 -1.63
CA ASN A 91 19.19 1.84 -0.99
C ASN A 91 19.44 0.73 -2.03
N PRO A 92 20.70 0.31 -2.25
CA PRO A 92 21.06 -0.65 -3.30
C PRO A 92 20.53 -2.08 -3.05
N TYR A 93 20.02 -2.36 -1.87
CA TYR A 93 19.39 -3.65 -1.56
C TYR A 93 18.04 -3.82 -2.24
N TYR A 94 17.43 -2.74 -2.74
CA TYR A 94 16.09 -2.75 -3.33
C TYR A 94 16.09 -2.31 -4.78
N ILE A 95 15.17 -2.88 -5.53
CA ILE A 95 14.78 -2.43 -6.86
C ILE A 95 13.26 -2.32 -6.91
N PHE A 96 12.75 -1.49 -7.81
CA PHE A 96 11.33 -1.17 -7.88
C PHE A 96 10.76 -1.48 -9.25
N SER A 97 9.55 -2.02 -9.29
CA SER A 97 8.81 -2.22 -10.54
C SER A 97 8.35 -0.90 -11.15
N GLU A 98 7.81 -0.98 -12.36
CA GLU A 98 6.94 0.07 -12.90
C GLU A 98 5.71 0.29 -12.00
N PRO A 99 5.00 1.44 -12.15
CA PRO A 99 3.82 1.76 -11.35
C PRO A 99 2.74 0.67 -11.38
N LEU A 100 2.24 0.29 -10.19
CA LEU A 100 1.17 -0.68 -10.02
C LEU A 100 -0.22 -0.01 -10.05
N ILE A 101 -0.49 0.82 -9.06
CA ILE A 101 -1.72 1.61 -8.89
C ILE A 101 -1.39 2.95 -8.20
N PRO A 102 -2.23 3.99 -8.37
CA PRO A 102 -2.04 5.24 -7.64
C PRO A 102 -2.26 5.06 -6.13
N ALA A 103 -1.56 5.87 -5.35
CA ALA A 103 -1.72 5.97 -3.91
C ALA A 103 -1.70 7.44 -3.49
N THR A 104 -2.77 7.88 -2.85
CA THR A 104 -2.93 9.24 -2.34
C THR A 104 -3.19 9.21 -0.84
N GLU A 105 -2.41 9.95 -0.09
CA GLU A 105 -2.65 10.21 1.32
C GLU A 105 -3.20 11.63 1.50
N MET A 106 -4.17 11.74 2.37
CA MET A 106 -4.82 12.99 2.74
C MET A 106 -4.56 13.30 4.20
N ILE A 107 -4.55 14.57 4.52
CA ILE A 107 -4.76 15.02 5.89
C ILE A 107 -6.25 14.85 6.18
N VAL A 108 -6.56 14.22 7.31
CA VAL A 108 -7.94 13.87 7.70
C VAL A 108 -8.21 14.47 9.08
N ALA A 109 -9.33 15.15 9.22
CA ALA A 109 -9.77 15.76 10.47
C ALA A 109 -11.31 15.71 10.59
N LEU A 110 -11.84 16.02 11.76
CA LEU A 110 -13.28 16.27 11.91
C LEU A 110 -13.67 17.63 11.33
N PRO A 111 -14.95 17.86 10.98
CA PRO A 111 -15.43 19.11 10.35
C PRO A 111 -15.00 20.38 11.09
N ASP A 112 -15.03 20.36 12.42
CA ASP A 112 -14.67 21.53 13.24
C ASP A 112 -13.18 21.90 13.14
N ASN A 113 -12.33 20.97 12.76
CA ASN A 113 -10.89 21.13 12.70
C ASN A 113 -10.32 21.19 11.28
N VAL A 114 -11.00 20.63 10.26
CA VAL A 114 -10.46 20.46 8.91
C VAL A 114 -10.01 21.75 8.25
N ALA A 115 -10.69 22.88 8.54
CA ALA A 115 -10.32 24.19 8.02
C ALA A 115 -8.90 24.65 8.39
N GLN A 116 -8.33 24.09 9.47
CA GLN A 116 -6.97 24.39 9.93
C GLN A 116 -5.90 23.62 9.14
N TYR A 117 -6.30 22.59 8.37
CA TYR A 117 -5.40 21.62 7.75
C TYR A 117 -5.46 21.63 6.22
N GLN A 118 -5.50 22.83 5.62
CA GLN A 118 -5.60 23.04 4.17
C GLN A 118 -4.22 23.08 3.47
N THR A 119 -3.12 22.93 4.21
CA THR A 119 -1.75 22.81 3.68
C THR A 119 -0.99 21.74 4.43
N LYS A 120 0.06 21.16 3.82
CA LYS A 120 0.92 20.19 4.53
C LYS A 120 1.65 20.82 5.70
N GLN A 121 2.00 22.08 5.58
CA GLN A 121 2.71 22.84 6.63
C GLN A 121 1.89 22.99 7.91
N SER A 122 0.55 22.89 7.82
CA SER A 122 -0.31 22.93 9.00
C SER A 122 -0.09 21.78 9.98
N LEU A 123 0.59 20.70 9.55
CA LEU A 123 0.98 19.56 10.41
C LEU A 123 2.25 19.85 11.22
N TYR A 124 3.07 20.83 10.80
CA TYR A 124 4.39 21.02 11.39
C TYR A 124 4.30 21.39 12.87
N SER A 125 5.12 20.70 13.68
CA SER A 125 5.15 20.83 15.14
C SER A 125 3.84 20.44 15.86
N LYS A 126 2.86 19.86 15.13
CA LYS A 126 1.61 19.35 15.71
C LYS A 126 1.73 17.87 16.07
N GLU A 127 0.86 17.42 16.95
CA GLU A 127 0.59 15.99 17.13
C GLU A 127 -0.27 15.49 15.98
N VAL A 128 0.24 14.52 15.24
CA VAL A 128 -0.40 13.96 14.05
C VAL A 128 -0.61 12.48 14.23
N GLY A 129 -1.84 12.03 14.11
CA GLY A 129 -2.19 10.64 14.13
C GLY A 129 -1.61 9.90 12.91
N THR A 130 -0.93 8.81 13.17
CA THR A 130 -0.21 7.99 12.18
C THR A 130 -0.42 6.51 12.45
N VAL A 131 -0.18 5.67 11.47
CA VAL A 131 -0.16 4.21 11.67
C VAL A 131 1.24 3.76 12.02
N LEU A 132 1.32 2.97 13.07
CA LEU A 132 2.56 2.47 13.62
C LEU A 132 3.33 1.61 12.60
N GLY A 133 4.57 2.00 12.30
CA GLY A 133 5.44 1.32 11.33
C GLY A 133 5.23 1.75 9.87
N TYR A 134 4.32 2.71 9.60
CA TYR A 134 4.22 3.33 8.28
C TYR A 134 5.30 4.39 8.09
N TYR A 135 5.70 4.58 6.84
CA TYR A 135 6.63 5.62 6.42
C TYR A 135 5.88 6.90 6.05
N TYR A 136 6.39 8.03 6.54
CA TYR A 136 5.95 9.37 6.13
C TYR A 136 7.20 10.18 5.81
N HIS A 137 7.30 10.67 4.57
CA HIS A 137 8.52 11.30 4.04
C HIS A 137 8.98 12.55 4.81
N ASP A 138 8.12 13.11 5.63
CA ASP A 138 8.32 14.34 6.40
C ASP A 138 8.00 14.18 7.90
N ASP A 139 8.02 12.97 8.42
CA ASP A 139 7.67 12.67 9.82
C ASP A 139 8.58 13.36 10.86
N ALA A 140 9.76 13.82 10.44
CA ALA A 140 10.61 14.66 11.27
C ALA A 140 10.06 16.08 11.53
N LYS A 141 9.01 16.51 10.80
CA LYS A 141 8.41 17.85 10.90
C LYS A 141 7.21 17.95 11.83
N PHE A 142 6.67 16.81 12.29
CA PHE A 142 5.54 16.74 13.21
C PHE A 142 5.76 15.68 14.28
N ASN A 143 4.97 15.72 15.36
CA ASN A 143 5.03 14.74 16.44
C ASN A 143 4.07 13.60 16.14
N ARG A 144 4.59 12.40 15.86
CA ARG A 144 3.77 11.21 15.58
C ARG A 144 3.03 10.73 16.82
N VAL A 145 1.73 10.50 16.68
CA VAL A 145 0.91 9.75 17.62
C VAL A 145 0.49 8.45 16.92
N ASP A 146 1.23 7.38 17.16
CA ASP A 146 1.10 6.12 16.45
C ASP A 146 -0.05 5.25 16.96
N PHE A 147 -0.91 4.79 16.05
CA PHE A 147 -2.00 3.83 16.31
C PHE A 147 -1.73 2.49 15.63
N PRO A 148 -2.26 1.38 16.18
CA PRO A 148 -2.02 0.05 15.61
C PRO A 148 -2.55 -0.14 14.19
N SER A 149 -3.62 0.59 13.83
CA SER A 149 -4.29 0.45 12.54
C SER A 149 -5.06 1.72 12.15
N GLU A 150 -5.44 1.82 10.89
CA GLU A 150 -6.26 2.93 10.37
C GLU A 150 -7.65 2.98 11.02
N LYS A 151 -8.20 1.83 11.41
CA LYS A 151 -9.45 1.76 12.17
C LYS A 151 -9.31 2.47 13.53
N GLU A 152 -8.26 2.13 14.29
CA GLU A 152 -8.00 2.73 15.59
C GLU A 152 -7.65 4.23 15.48
N LEU A 153 -6.96 4.61 14.41
CA LEU A 153 -6.67 6.00 14.08
C LEU A 153 -7.96 6.80 13.86
N MET A 154 -8.90 6.27 13.07
CA MET A 154 -10.21 6.91 12.84
C MET A 154 -11.04 7.00 14.13
N ILE A 155 -11.02 5.97 14.98
CA ILE A 155 -11.67 6.00 16.29
C ILE A 155 -11.04 7.07 17.18
N ALA A 156 -9.73 7.25 17.16
CA ALA A 156 -9.05 8.27 17.95
C ALA A 156 -9.45 9.69 17.53
N LEU A 157 -9.57 9.95 16.22
CA LEU A 157 -10.12 11.21 15.69
C LEU A 157 -11.54 11.47 16.22
N SER A 158 -12.44 10.47 16.14
CA SER A 158 -13.83 10.63 16.60
C SER A 158 -13.98 10.92 18.08
N LYS A 159 -12.99 10.53 18.88
CA LYS A 159 -12.94 10.75 20.34
C LYS A 159 -12.12 11.97 20.74
N ALA A 160 -11.73 12.81 19.77
CA ALA A 160 -10.88 13.98 19.97
C ALA A 160 -9.58 13.67 20.78
N ARG A 161 -9.04 12.45 20.60
CA ARG A 161 -7.72 12.10 21.18
C ARG A 161 -6.58 12.65 20.34
N ILE A 162 -6.86 12.93 19.09
CA ILE A 162 -6.03 13.64 18.11
C ILE A 162 -6.94 14.55 17.29
N ASP A 163 -6.42 15.67 16.82
CA ASP A 163 -7.17 16.63 16.00
C ASP A 163 -7.05 16.35 14.50
N VAL A 164 -5.98 15.65 14.11
CA VAL A 164 -5.61 15.43 12.71
C VAL A 164 -4.87 14.11 12.53
N ALA A 165 -5.05 13.48 11.38
CA ALA A 165 -4.36 12.25 10.98
C ALA A 165 -3.90 12.31 9.53
N ILE A 166 -2.95 11.44 9.14
CA ILE A 166 -2.60 11.17 7.74
C ILE A 166 -3.12 9.77 7.41
N MET A 167 -3.95 9.67 6.38
CA MET A 167 -4.54 8.40 5.94
C MET A 167 -4.64 8.34 4.40
N GLY A 168 -4.55 7.14 3.86
CA GLY A 168 -4.92 6.90 2.46
C GLY A 168 -6.38 7.29 2.20
N ILE A 169 -6.65 8.00 1.10
CA ILE A 169 -7.97 8.59 0.80
C ILE A 169 -9.09 7.53 0.82
N HIS A 170 -8.88 6.37 0.19
CA HIS A 170 -9.88 5.30 0.14
C HIS A 170 -10.07 4.62 1.48
N THR A 171 -8.98 4.48 2.25
CA THR A 171 -9.02 3.88 3.60
C THR A 171 -9.76 4.79 4.58
N ALA A 172 -9.50 6.08 4.53
CA ALA A 172 -10.23 7.06 5.34
C ALA A 172 -11.72 7.09 5.01
N ALA A 173 -12.09 7.13 3.72
CA ALA A 173 -13.47 7.09 3.27
C ALA A 173 -14.18 5.79 3.71
N TYR A 174 -13.50 4.65 3.63
CA TYR A 174 -14.05 3.38 4.10
C TYR A 174 -14.33 3.38 5.60
N TRP A 175 -13.34 3.73 6.43
CA TRP A 175 -13.51 3.71 7.89
C TRP A 175 -14.45 4.80 8.39
N SER A 176 -14.48 5.97 7.74
CA SER A 176 -15.48 7.01 8.00
C SER A 176 -16.89 6.45 7.86
N LYS A 177 -17.17 5.76 6.74
CA LYS A 177 -18.47 5.12 6.47
C LYS A 177 -18.77 3.98 7.44
N GLN A 178 -17.81 3.05 7.66
CA GLN A 178 -18.02 1.87 8.51
C GLN A 178 -18.29 2.21 9.97
N LEU A 179 -17.66 3.27 10.46
CA LEU A 179 -17.76 3.70 11.86
C LEU A 179 -18.79 4.83 12.05
N ASN A 180 -19.44 5.27 10.97
CA ASN A 180 -20.37 6.40 10.97
C ASN A 180 -19.73 7.67 11.57
N ILE A 181 -18.48 7.95 11.16
CA ILE A 181 -17.72 9.12 11.59
C ILE A 181 -17.69 10.12 10.43
N ASN A 182 -18.11 11.36 10.65
CA ASN A 182 -18.03 12.41 9.64
C ASN A 182 -16.60 13.00 9.63
N ALA A 183 -15.66 12.30 8.97
CA ALA A 183 -14.32 12.80 8.75
C ALA A 183 -14.24 13.50 7.39
N GLU A 184 -13.51 14.60 7.32
CA GLU A 184 -13.30 15.40 6.11
C GLU A 184 -11.81 15.41 5.72
N PHE A 185 -11.58 15.71 4.44
CA PHE A 185 -10.24 15.81 3.88
C PHE A 185 -9.77 17.28 3.88
N GLY A 186 -8.60 17.50 4.47
CA GLY A 186 -7.80 18.71 4.31
C GLY A 186 -6.90 18.59 3.07
N ALA A 187 -5.66 19.12 3.16
CA ALA A 187 -4.72 19.06 2.06
C ALA A 187 -4.30 17.64 1.72
N GLN A 188 -3.90 17.41 0.47
CA GLN A 188 -3.19 16.22 0.07
C GLN A 188 -1.80 16.17 0.73
N HIS A 189 -1.52 15.12 1.49
CA HIS A 189 -0.22 14.90 2.12
C HIS A 189 0.80 14.37 1.12
N SER A 190 0.46 13.26 0.44
CA SER A 190 1.29 12.67 -0.60
C SER A 190 0.48 12.13 -1.76
N HIS A 191 1.09 12.09 -2.95
CA HIS A 191 0.54 11.41 -4.12
C HIS A 191 1.65 10.74 -4.90
N GLY A 192 1.45 9.49 -5.26
CA GLY A 192 2.40 8.69 -6.02
C GLY A 192 1.77 7.40 -6.49
N TYR A 193 2.62 6.41 -6.73
CA TYR A 193 2.20 5.09 -7.18
C TYR A 193 2.79 4.02 -6.26
N LEU A 194 2.01 3.02 -5.95
CA LEU A 194 2.50 1.78 -5.39
C LEU A 194 3.35 1.05 -6.43
N ARG A 195 4.42 0.42 -5.96
CA ARG A 195 5.36 -0.38 -6.75
C ARG A 195 5.73 -1.63 -5.97
N VAL A 196 6.03 -2.71 -6.66
CA VAL A 196 6.71 -3.85 -6.04
C VAL A 196 8.12 -3.39 -5.66
N ARG A 197 8.46 -3.43 -4.36
CA ARG A 197 9.82 -3.27 -3.86
C ARG A 197 10.42 -4.66 -3.70
N LEU A 198 11.33 -5.01 -4.57
CA LEU A 198 11.94 -6.34 -4.67
C LEU A 198 13.39 -6.30 -4.19
N LEU A 199 13.84 -7.32 -3.48
CA LEU A 199 15.25 -7.47 -3.15
C LEU A 199 16.11 -7.53 -4.41
N ALA A 200 17.22 -6.80 -4.45
CA ALA A 200 18.10 -6.67 -5.61
C ALA A 200 18.70 -8.02 -6.08
N LYS A 201 18.79 -9.03 -5.18
CA LYS A 201 19.18 -10.40 -5.56
C LYS A 201 18.29 -11.01 -6.65
N HIS A 202 17.03 -10.53 -6.76
CA HIS A 202 16.05 -10.99 -7.75
C HIS A 202 15.95 -10.08 -8.98
N LYS A 203 16.94 -9.22 -9.23
CA LYS A 203 16.92 -8.25 -10.36
C LYS A 203 16.62 -8.87 -11.72
N ALA A 204 16.99 -10.13 -11.95
CA ALA A 204 16.72 -10.85 -13.20
C ALA A 204 15.22 -11.08 -13.46
N LEU A 205 14.36 -11.00 -12.40
CA LEU A 205 12.91 -11.16 -12.52
C LEU A 205 12.20 -9.85 -12.87
N LEU A 206 12.80 -8.70 -12.60
CA LEU A 206 12.17 -7.39 -12.78
C LEU A 206 11.64 -7.15 -14.20
N PRO A 207 12.35 -7.47 -15.30
CA PRO A 207 11.79 -7.31 -16.66
C PRO A 207 10.51 -8.12 -16.88
N LYS A 208 10.43 -9.36 -16.37
CA LYS A 208 9.23 -10.21 -16.48
C LYS A 208 8.07 -9.64 -15.68
N ILE A 209 8.34 -9.14 -14.46
CA ILE A 209 7.34 -8.47 -13.62
C ILE A 209 6.80 -7.23 -14.32
N ASN A 210 7.66 -6.38 -14.89
CA ASN A 210 7.23 -5.17 -15.59
C ASN A 210 6.45 -5.49 -16.89
N GLN A 211 6.84 -6.52 -17.62
CA GLN A 211 6.09 -6.98 -18.80
C GLN A 211 4.69 -7.48 -18.42
N ALA A 212 4.59 -8.30 -17.37
CA ALA A 212 3.32 -8.77 -16.83
C ALA A 212 2.44 -7.61 -16.35
N LEU A 213 3.04 -6.63 -15.68
CA LEU A 213 2.34 -5.42 -15.21
C LEU A 213 1.77 -4.61 -16.39
N ALA A 214 2.57 -4.37 -17.43
CA ALA A 214 2.11 -3.69 -18.64
C ALA A 214 0.92 -4.43 -19.30
N HIS A 215 0.94 -5.77 -19.32
CA HIS A 215 -0.18 -6.57 -19.80
C HIS A 215 -1.43 -6.41 -18.94
N LEU A 216 -1.31 -6.45 -17.61
CA LEU A 216 -2.44 -6.27 -16.70
C LEU A 216 -3.07 -4.86 -16.82
N HIS A 217 -2.25 -3.82 -17.07
CA HIS A 217 -2.75 -2.48 -17.36
C HIS A 217 -3.49 -2.43 -18.70
N SER A 218 -2.85 -2.89 -19.78
CA SER A 218 -3.42 -2.81 -21.14
C SER A 218 -4.69 -3.66 -21.33
N SER A 219 -4.82 -4.77 -20.60
CA SER A 219 -6.03 -5.60 -20.60
C SER A 219 -7.17 -5.05 -19.74
N GLY A 220 -6.93 -3.94 -19.01
CA GLY A 220 -7.89 -3.36 -18.07
C GLY A 220 -8.12 -4.22 -16.81
N TYR A 221 -7.27 -5.23 -16.55
CA TYR A 221 -7.43 -6.10 -15.39
C TYR A 221 -7.33 -5.32 -14.08
N ILE A 222 -6.28 -4.48 -13.95
CA ILE A 222 -6.06 -3.65 -12.74
C ILE A 222 -7.26 -2.74 -12.50
N LYS A 223 -7.75 -2.05 -13.54
CA LYS A 223 -8.92 -1.17 -13.44
C LYS A 223 -10.17 -1.91 -12.93
N ARG A 224 -10.42 -3.13 -13.43
CA ARG A 224 -11.54 -3.94 -12.94
C ARG A 224 -11.42 -4.30 -11.47
N ILE A 225 -10.18 -4.57 -10.99
CA ILE A 225 -9.97 -4.85 -9.57
C ILE A 225 -10.17 -3.58 -8.73
N GLU A 226 -9.66 -2.43 -9.16
CA GLU A 226 -9.92 -1.16 -8.49
C GLU A 226 -11.44 -0.89 -8.38
N ASP A 227 -12.18 -1.01 -9.49
CA ASP A 227 -13.63 -0.78 -9.53
C ASP A 227 -14.42 -1.74 -8.64
N LYS A 228 -13.93 -2.97 -8.44
CA LYS A 228 -14.54 -3.95 -7.53
C LYS A 228 -14.49 -3.52 -6.07
N TYR A 229 -13.45 -2.79 -5.66
CA TYR A 229 -13.18 -2.47 -4.27
C TYR A 229 -13.36 -1.00 -3.91
N ILE A 230 -13.08 -0.10 -4.85
CA ILE A 230 -13.14 1.34 -4.62
C ILE A 230 -14.52 1.86 -4.95
N ASN A 231 -15.27 2.27 -3.92
CA ASN A 231 -16.46 3.06 -4.13
C ASN A 231 -16.09 4.50 -4.50
N PRO A 232 -16.83 5.17 -5.40
CA PRO A 232 -16.62 6.59 -5.68
C PRO A 232 -16.64 7.39 -4.38
N ILE A 233 -15.63 8.22 -4.16
CA ILE A 233 -15.61 9.18 -3.05
C ILE A 233 -16.57 10.29 -3.45
N PRO A 234 -17.58 10.65 -2.61
CA PRO A 234 -18.47 11.75 -2.92
C PRO A 234 -17.67 13.04 -3.12
N ALA A 235 -17.96 13.77 -4.21
CA ALA A 235 -17.26 15.03 -4.55
C ALA A 235 -17.33 16.08 -3.43
N GLN A 236 -18.30 15.98 -2.53
CA GLN A 236 -18.44 16.83 -1.35
C GLN A 236 -17.26 16.73 -0.36
N ASN A 237 -16.54 15.62 -0.38
CA ASN A 237 -15.41 15.37 0.52
C ASN A 237 -14.04 15.73 -0.11
N LEU A 238 -14.05 16.12 -1.38
CA LEU A 238 -12.87 16.60 -2.10
C LEU A 238 -13.06 18.12 -2.26
N ARG A 239 -12.43 18.90 -1.40
CA ARG A 239 -12.34 20.36 -1.60
C ARG A 239 -11.15 20.62 -2.53
N ASP A 240 -11.41 21.36 -3.61
CA ASP A 240 -10.39 21.83 -4.55
C ASP A 240 -9.37 22.78 -3.88
#